data_a1f78fd9e40bc4e210c9891bd201fa63
#
_entry.id   a1f78fd9e40bc4e210c9891bd201fa63
#
_cell.length_a   1.000
_cell.length_b   1.000
_cell.length_c   1.000
_cell.angle_alpha   90.00
_cell.angle_beta   90.00
_cell.angle_gamma   90.00
#
_symmetry.space_group_name_H-M   'P 1'
#
loop_
_entity.id
_entity.type
_entity.pdbx_description
1 polymer ?
#
loop_
_entity_poly.entity_id
_entity_poly.type
_entity_poly.pdbx_seq_one_letter_code
_entity_poly.pdbx_strand_id
1 'polypeptide(L)'
;AVEKAQSTDVNKVLKAIVGLETPNLTGGIAKVLPNHHITKPVLIGEIQADGQFQVVWETPSVVPGEAWSHYLPESKDLIGDWTDPINCGNYNTKTKKCGGASK
;
A
#
# COMPACT_ATOMS: atom_id res chain seq x y z
N ALA A 1 -2.83 11.76 14.18
CA ALA A 1 -3.36 10.61 14.96
C ALA A 1 -3.18 10.79 16.45
N VAL A 2 -1.99 11.19 16.91
CA VAL A 2 -1.70 11.45 18.34
C VAL A 2 -2.63 12.53 18.91
N GLU A 3 -2.79 13.64 18.19
CA GLU A 3 -3.70 14.72 18.55
C GLU A 3 -5.16 14.23 18.64
N LYS A 4 -5.63 13.47 17.64
CA LYS A 4 -6.97 12.87 17.63
C LYS A 4 -7.18 11.88 18.77
N ALA A 5 -6.14 11.10 19.12
CA ALA A 5 -6.16 10.13 20.20
C ALA A 5 -6.05 10.77 21.58
N GLN A 6 -5.61 12.03 21.68
CA GLN A 6 -5.21 12.71 22.92
C GLN A 6 -4.30 11.83 23.79
N SER A 7 -3.38 11.08 23.15
CA SER A 7 -2.54 10.09 23.82
C SER A 7 -1.35 9.69 22.96
N THR A 8 -0.27 9.30 23.60
CA THR A 8 0.90 8.64 22.98
C THR A 8 0.86 7.12 23.11
N ASP A 9 -0.18 6.57 23.72
CA ASP A 9 -0.40 5.12 23.80
C ASP A 9 -0.61 4.55 22.39
N VAL A 10 0.20 3.54 22.04
CA VAL A 10 0.22 2.95 20.69
C VAL A 10 -1.16 2.44 20.27
N ASN A 11 -1.86 1.75 21.15
CA ASN A 11 -3.17 1.16 20.82
C ASN A 11 -4.24 2.24 20.59
N LYS A 12 -4.19 3.33 21.34
CA LYS A 12 -5.10 4.47 21.15
C LYS A 12 -4.79 5.20 19.85
N VAL A 13 -3.50 5.40 19.54
CA VAL A 13 -3.07 6.05 18.29
C VAL A 13 -3.43 5.20 17.07
N LEU A 14 -3.21 3.88 17.12
CA LEU A 14 -3.60 2.97 16.03
C LEU A 14 -5.11 2.97 15.76
N LYS A 15 -5.92 3.07 16.81
CA LYS A 15 -7.38 3.22 16.63
C LYS A 15 -7.74 4.58 16.04
N ALA A 16 -7.07 5.63 16.48
CA ALA A 16 -7.36 7.00 16.03
C ALA A 16 -6.91 7.28 14.59
N ILE A 17 -5.89 6.57 14.08
CA ILE A 17 -5.38 6.78 12.73
C ILE A 17 -6.38 6.33 11.66
N VAL A 18 -7.17 5.29 11.93
CA VAL A 18 -8.18 4.80 11.00
C VAL A 18 -9.22 5.89 10.73
N GLY A 19 -9.51 6.12 9.45
CA GLY A 19 -10.41 7.17 9.00
C GLY A 19 -9.82 8.59 9.04
N LEU A 20 -8.53 8.74 9.36
CA LEU A 20 -7.85 10.03 9.30
C LEU A 20 -7.69 10.44 7.84
N GLU A 21 -7.96 11.70 7.55
CA GLU A 21 -7.85 12.29 6.22
C GLU A 21 -6.80 13.39 6.22
N THR A 22 -6.02 13.47 5.14
CA THR A 22 -5.01 14.50 4.95
C THR A 22 -4.82 14.80 3.47
N PRO A 23 -4.46 16.05 3.11
CA PRO A 23 -4.08 16.34 1.73
C PRO A 23 -2.94 15.43 1.26
N ASN A 24 -3.10 14.88 0.06
CA ASN A 24 -2.10 14.03 -0.56
C ASN A 24 -1.19 14.88 -1.46
N LEU A 25 0.13 14.67 -1.38
CA LEU A 25 1.11 15.36 -2.23
C LEU A 25 0.90 15.09 -3.73
N THR A 26 0.29 13.97 -4.09
CA THR A 26 -0.05 13.63 -5.49
C THR A 26 -1.47 14.05 -5.90
N GLY A 27 -2.10 14.91 -5.12
CA GLY A 27 -3.46 15.41 -5.34
C GLY A 27 -4.53 14.69 -4.53
N GLY A 28 -5.66 15.37 -4.31
CA GLY A 28 -6.79 14.85 -3.57
C GLY A 28 -6.56 14.69 -2.07
N ILE A 29 -7.43 13.93 -1.44
CA ILE A 29 -7.39 13.61 -0.01
C ILE A 29 -7.04 12.13 0.16
N ALA A 30 -6.00 11.84 0.92
CA ALA A 30 -5.68 10.50 1.38
C ALA A 30 -6.46 10.19 2.65
N LYS A 31 -7.09 9.02 2.70
CA LYS A 31 -7.79 8.50 3.86
C LYS A 31 -7.17 7.19 4.32
N VAL A 32 -6.91 7.07 5.61
CA VAL A 32 -6.42 5.82 6.20
C VAL A 32 -7.57 4.83 6.35
N LEU A 33 -7.41 3.66 5.76
CA LEU A 33 -8.40 2.58 5.76
C LEU A 33 -8.24 1.67 6.99
N PRO A 34 -9.24 0.84 7.32
CA PRO A 34 -9.15 -0.11 8.43
C PRO A 34 -7.99 -1.11 8.34
N ASN A 35 -7.52 -1.42 7.13
CA ASN A 35 -6.33 -2.24 6.88
C ASN A 35 -5.01 -1.45 6.97
N HIS A 36 -5.06 -0.19 7.43
CA HIS A 36 -3.96 0.76 7.56
C HIS A 36 -3.29 1.19 6.24
N HIS A 37 -3.86 0.82 5.11
CA HIS A 37 -3.50 1.41 3.81
C HIS A 37 -4.19 2.76 3.63
N ILE A 38 -3.78 3.51 2.62
CA ILE A 38 -4.40 4.80 2.29
C ILE A 38 -5.07 4.75 0.91
N THR A 39 -6.08 5.60 0.73
CA THR A 39 -6.62 5.88 -0.60
C THR A 39 -5.67 6.79 -1.36
N LYS A 40 -5.49 6.53 -2.67
CA LYS A 40 -4.69 7.40 -3.55
C LYS A 40 -5.28 7.43 -4.97
N PRO A 41 -5.14 8.55 -5.71
CA PRO A 41 -5.30 8.51 -7.15
C PRO A 41 -4.17 7.66 -7.77
N VAL A 42 -4.45 7.04 -8.89
CA VAL A 42 -3.46 6.36 -9.72
C VAL A 42 -3.27 7.16 -11.00
N LEU A 43 -2.02 7.42 -11.33
CA LEU A 43 -1.63 8.22 -12.48
C LEU A 43 -0.86 7.35 -13.47
N ILE A 44 -1.10 7.55 -14.75
CA ILE A 44 -0.24 7.02 -15.83
C ILE A 44 0.51 8.21 -16.39
N GLY A 45 1.84 8.11 -16.41
CA GLY A 45 2.72 9.14 -16.92
C GLY A 45 3.50 8.64 -18.14
N GLU A 46 3.64 9.53 -19.14
CA GLU A 46 4.53 9.33 -20.30
C GLU A 46 5.87 9.97 -19.99
N ILE A 47 6.96 9.21 -20.20
CA ILE A 47 8.33 9.70 -20.02
C ILE A 47 8.67 10.70 -21.13
N GLN A 48 9.11 11.90 -20.75
CA GLN A 48 9.52 12.94 -21.65
C GLN A 48 11.03 12.90 -21.93
N ALA A 49 11.48 13.61 -22.96
CA ALA A 49 12.89 13.67 -23.35
C ALA A 49 13.82 14.26 -22.28
N ASP A 50 13.28 15.07 -21.38
CA ASP A 50 13.98 15.65 -20.23
C ASP A 50 14.03 14.73 -19.00
N GLY A 51 13.48 13.50 -19.10
CA GLY A 51 13.40 12.53 -18.03
C GLY A 51 12.26 12.75 -17.03
N GLN A 52 11.40 13.76 -17.25
CA GLN A 52 10.22 13.98 -16.44
C GLN A 52 9.02 13.17 -16.96
N PHE A 53 7.96 13.10 -16.14
CA PHE A 53 6.70 12.44 -16.51
C PHE A 53 5.64 13.49 -16.81
N GLN A 54 4.99 13.34 -17.95
CA GLN A 54 3.73 14.01 -18.25
C GLN A 54 2.58 13.07 -17.91
N VAL A 55 1.68 13.49 -17.02
CA VAL A 55 0.49 12.70 -16.69
C VAL A 55 -0.45 12.70 -17.90
N VAL A 56 -0.73 11.51 -18.44
CA VAL A 56 -1.62 11.32 -19.58
C VAL A 56 -2.96 10.70 -19.20
N TRP A 57 -3.04 10.14 -18.01
CA TRP A 57 -4.28 9.59 -17.48
C TRP A 57 -4.26 9.56 -15.94
N GLU A 58 -5.44 9.73 -15.36
CA GLU A 58 -5.66 9.66 -13.91
C GLU A 58 -6.95 8.90 -13.62
N THR A 59 -7.00 8.17 -12.52
CA THR A 59 -8.25 7.53 -12.07
C THR A 59 -9.32 8.59 -11.79
N PRO A 60 -10.59 8.35 -12.18
CA PRO A 60 -11.69 9.30 -11.94
C PRO A 60 -12.02 9.49 -10.47
N SER A 61 -11.53 8.62 -9.60
CA SER A 61 -11.66 8.70 -8.14
C SER A 61 -10.45 8.07 -7.47
N VAL A 62 -10.30 8.33 -6.17
CA VAL A 62 -9.25 7.68 -5.37
C VAL A 62 -9.48 6.18 -5.29
N VAL A 63 -8.39 5.43 -5.39
CA VAL A 63 -8.37 3.97 -5.29
C VAL A 63 -8.06 3.57 -3.85
N PRO A 64 -8.84 2.67 -3.24
CA PRO A 64 -8.53 2.15 -1.92
C PRO A 64 -7.28 1.28 -1.97
N GLY A 65 -6.42 1.41 -0.95
CA GLY A 65 -5.29 0.51 -0.77
C GLY A 65 -5.76 -0.86 -0.27
N GLU A 66 -5.38 -1.91 -0.98
CA GLU A 66 -5.66 -3.29 -0.59
C GLU A 66 -4.38 -3.95 -0.09
N ALA A 67 -4.49 -4.75 0.98
CA ALA A 67 -3.36 -5.54 1.48
C ALA A 67 -2.98 -6.66 0.51
N TRP A 68 -3.97 -7.16 -0.22
CA TRP A 68 -3.84 -8.26 -1.16
C TRP A 68 -4.60 -7.93 -2.44
N SER A 69 -4.01 -8.23 -3.57
CA SER A 69 -4.66 -8.00 -4.86
C SER A 69 -5.78 -9.02 -5.10
N HIS A 70 -6.99 -8.56 -5.39
CA HIS A 70 -8.08 -9.44 -5.80
C HIS A 70 -7.87 -10.06 -7.20
N TYR A 71 -6.97 -9.51 -8.00
CA TYR A 71 -6.56 -10.11 -9.29
C TYR A 71 -5.58 -11.27 -9.13
N LEU A 72 -4.98 -11.42 -7.93
CA LEU A 72 -4.03 -12.48 -7.58
C LEU A 72 -4.53 -13.19 -6.32
N PRO A 73 -5.48 -14.13 -6.42
CA PRO A 73 -6.14 -14.75 -5.27
C PRO A 73 -5.17 -15.39 -4.26
N GLU A 74 -4.02 -15.88 -4.75
CA GLU A 74 -2.96 -16.46 -3.92
C GLU A 74 -2.13 -15.41 -3.16
N SER A 75 -2.25 -14.14 -3.51
CA SER A 75 -1.42 -13.07 -2.91
C SER A 75 -1.57 -12.98 -1.39
N LYS A 76 -2.74 -13.31 -0.86
CA LYS A 76 -3.02 -13.35 0.59
C LYS A 76 -2.22 -14.40 1.35
N ASP A 77 -1.67 -15.38 0.64
CA ASP A 77 -0.87 -16.47 1.22
C ASP A 77 0.64 -16.18 1.14
N LEU A 78 1.00 -15.07 0.48
CA LEU A 78 2.38 -14.61 0.37
C LEU A 78 2.72 -13.67 1.51
N ILE A 79 3.91 -13.82 2.08
CA ILE A 79 4.47 -12.87 3.04
C ILE A 79 5.80 -12.32 2.53
N GLY A 80 5.99 -11.02 2.70
CA GLY A 80 7.24 -10.35 2.46
C GLY A 80 8.15 -10.48 3.69
N ASP A 81 8.55 -11.69 4.03
CA ASP A 81 9.42 -11.94 5.16
C ASP A 81 10.88 -11.73 4.75
N TRP A 82 11.54 -10.81 5.44
CA TRP A 82 12.94 -10.47 5.24
C TRP A 82 13.85 -11.25 6.18
N THR A 83 13.28 -12.01 7.13
CA THR A 83 14.06 -12.69 8.17
C THR A 83 14.42 -14.10 7.80
N ASP A 84 13.60 -14.82 7.00
CA ASP A 84 13.86 -16.20 6.67
C ASP A 84 13.27 -16.65 5.33
N PRO A 85 14.07 -17.09 4.42
CA PRO A 85 15.43 -16.67 4.12
C PRO A 85 15.41 -15.41 3.24
N ILE A 86 16.33 -14.52 3.45
CA ILE A 86 16.53 -13.29 2.66
C ILE A 86 16.51 -13.53 1.14
N ASN A 87 16.85 -14.71 0.69
CA ASN A 87 16.93 -15.11 -0.72
C ASN A 87 15.62 -15.74 -1.24
N CYS A 88 14.59 -15.84 -0.41
CA CYS A 88 13.37 -16.56 -0.76
C CYS A 88 12.44 -15.78 -1.71
N GLY A 89 12.47 -14.47 -1.69
CA GLY A 89 11.44 -13.66 -2.32
C GLY A 89 10.11 -13.76 -1.55
N ASN A 90 9.03 -14.10 -2.22
CA ASN A 90 7.72 -14.27 -1.59
C ASN A 90 7.56 -15.68 -1.04
N TYR A 91 7.57 -15.83 0.28
CA TYR A 91 7.34 -17.12 0.94
C TYR A 91 5.83 -17.36 1.11
N ASN A 92 5.36 -18.48 0.58
CA ASN A 92 3.97 -18.89 0.74
C ASN A 92 3.82 -19.78 1.99
N THR A 93 3.08 -19.30 2.98
CA THR A 93 2.90 -19.98 4.28
C THR A 93 2.16 -21.29 4.20
N LYS A 94 1.28 -21.49 3.21
CA LYS A 94 0.53 -22.74 3.03
C LYS A 94 1.37 -23.80 2.35
N THR A 95 2.04 -23.45 1.27
CA THR A 95 2.82 -24.41 0.48
C THR A 95 4.22 -24.61 1.05
N LYS A 96 4.65 -23.75 1.99
CA LYS A 96 6.01 -23.75 2.57
C LYS A 96 7.11 -23.60 1.51
N LYS A 97 6.83 -22.90 0.44
CA LYS A 97 7.75 -22.68 -0.68
C LYS A 97 7.97 -21.20 -0.95
N CYS A 98 9.14 -20.89 -1.46
CA CYS A 98 9.45 -19.57 -1.98
C CYS A 98 8.78 -19.37 -3.33
N GLY A 99 8.10 -18.23 -3.49
CA GLY A 99 7.43 -17.84 -4.73
C GLY A 99 8.30 -16.98 -5.64
N GLY A 100 9.61 -17.05 -5.51
CA GLY A 100 10.52 -16.30 -6.38
C GLY A 100 10.31 -16.69 -7.83
N ALA A 101 10.23 -15.69 -8.72
CA ALA A 101 10.26 -15.93 -10.15
C ALA A 101 11.49 -16.77 -10.46
N SER A 102 11.27 -17.97 -11.00
CA SER A 102 12.35 -18.75 -11.60
C SER A 102 13.02 -17.87 -12.64
N LYS A 103 14.35 -17.65 -12.47
CA LYS A 103 15.17 -16.97 -13.46
C LYS A 103 15.19 -17.78 -14.75
#